data_7b235739f55e48c6aadb0d8b5c3c30b6
#
_entry.id   7b235739f55e48c6aadb0d8b5c3c30b6
#
_cell.length_a   1.000
_cell.length_b   1.000
_cell.length_c   1.000
_cell.angle_alpha   90.00
_cell.angle_beta   90.00
_cell.angle_gamma   90.00
#
_symmetry.space_group_name_H-M   'P 1'
#
loop_
_entity.id
_entity.type
_entity.pdbx_description
1 polymer ?
#
loop_
_entity_poly.entity_id
_entity_poly.type
_entity_poly.pdbx_seq_one_letter_code
_entity_poly.pdbx_strand_id
1 'polypeptide(L)'
;MDKIIKKESDFSHDLIMAVVNHGYSDDLVNSAREAGASGGTVINARAQAHEGVVNFFGISVKEEKDIILLLVNREKKVSIMKALSEAHGLNSKANGIVFSLPVDGVMGMNFDKLDENG
;
A
#
# COMPACT_ATOMS: atom_id res chain seq x y z
N MET A 1 17.80 9.50 -18.46
CA MET A 1 17.21 9.02 -18.39
C MET A 1 17.26 7.75 -17.94
N ASP A 2 17.86 7.21 -18.10
CA ASP A 2 18.10 5.91 -17.91
C ASP A 2 18.55 5.59 -16.56
N LYS A 3 18.89 6.46 -15.76
CA LYS A 3 19.24 6.20 -14.44
C LYS A 3 18.04 5.93 -13.59
N ILE A 4 16.91 5.91 -14.17
CA ILE A 4 15.70 5.62 -13.44
C ILE A 4 15.61 4.16 -13.09
N ILE A 5 16.15 3.28 -13.88
CA ILE A 5 16.07 1.86 -13.62
C ILE A 5 17.32 1.44 -12.88
N LYS A 6 17.15 0.92 -11.68
CA LYS A 6 18.24 0.47 -10.84
C LYS A 6 17.99 -0.95 -10.40
N LYS A 7 19.03 -1.61 -9.97
CA LYS A 7 18.90 -2.92 -9.37
C LYS A 7 18.11 -2.76 -8.07
N GLU A 8 17.43 -3.79 -7.69
CA GLU A 8 16.61 -3.76 -6.49
C GLU A 8 17.42 -3.32 -5.28
N SER A 9 18.64 -3.77 -5.14
CA SER A 9 19.47 -3.41 -4.01
C SER A 9 19.84 -1.94 -3.98
N ASP A 10 19.73 -1.26 -5.13
CA ASP A 10 20.12 0.16 -5.23
C ASP A 10 18.94 1.10 -5.13
N PHE A 11 17.73 0.61 -5.31
CA PHE A 11 16.57 1.48 -5.30
C PHE A 11 16.07 1.65 -3.88
N SER A 12 15.72 2.86 -3.52
CA SER A 12 15.41 3.21 -2.14
C SER A 12 13.93 3.14 -1.79
N HIS A 13 13.09 2.70 -2.72
CA HIS A 13 11.64 2.74 -2.50
C HIS A 13 10.99 1.38 -2.69
N ASP A 14 9.92 1.17 -1.95
CA ASP A 14 9.08 -0.01 -2.08
C ASP A 14 7.64 0.45 -2.28
N LEU A 15 6.83 -0.43 -2.84
CA LEU A 15 5.40 -0.18 -2.99
C LEU A 15 4.67 -0.92 -1.87
N ILE A 16 3.89 -0.20 -1.11
CA ILE A 16 2.99 -0.81 -0.14
C ILE A 16 1.62 -0.87 -0.79
N MET A 17 0.98 -2.03 -0.70
CA MET A 17 -0.38 -2.19 -1.18
C MET A 17 -1.24 -2.59 0.00
N ALA A 18 -2.31 -1.84 0.23
CA ALA A 18 -3.26 -2.15 1.28
C ALA A 18 -4.61 -2.42 0.64
N VAL A 19 -5.30 -3.45 1.11
CA VAL A 19 -6.64 -3.79 0.64
C VAL A 19 -7.55 -3.75 1.84
N VAL A 20 -8.55 -2.89 1.81
CA VAL A 20 -9.46 -2.68 2.94
C VAL A 20 -10.90 -2.66 2.44
N ASN A 21 -11.83 -2.78 3.35
CA ASN A 21 -13.24 -2.61 3.03
C ASN A 21 -13.48 -1.22 2.48
N HIS A 22 -14.40 -1.11 1.55
CA HIS A 22 -14.73 0.18 0.94
C HIS A 22 -15.17 1.16 2.03
N GLY A 23 -14.67 2.38 1.95
CA GLY A 23 -15.00 3.43 2.89
C GLY A 23 -13.91 3.73 3.90
N TYR A 24 -12.86 2.93 3.94
CA TYR A 24 -11.79 3.12 4.92
C TYR A 24 -10.50 3.67 4.33
N SER A 25 -10.54 4.08 3.06
CA SER A 25 -9.31 4.54 2.40
C SER A 25 -8.79 5.85 2.98
N ASP A 26 -9.67 6.78 3.32
CA ASP A 26 -9.23 8.06 3.87
C ASP A 26 -8.54 7.86 5.21
N ASP A 27 -9.14 7.06 6.07
CA ASP A 27 -8.54 6.78 7.37
C ASP A 27 -7.19 6.10 7.21
N LEU A 28 -7.10 5.18 6.27
CA LEU A 28 -5.86 4.46 6.04
C LEU A 28 -4.77 5.39 5.53
N VAL A 29 -5.10 6.25 4.56
CA VAL A 29 -4.12 7.19 4.02
C VAL A 29 -3.65 8.15 5.11
N ASN A 30 -4.55 8.60 5.97
CA ASN A 30 -4.16 9.47 7.07
C ASN A 30 -3.20 8.77 8.03
N SER A 31 -3.47 7.53 8.36
CA SER A 31 -2.56 6.76 9.21
C SER A 31 -1.19 6.58 8.54
N ALA A 32 -1.19 6.34 7.24
CA ALA A 32 0.06 6.19 6.51
C ALA A 32 0.87 7.49 6.55
N ARG A 33 0.20 8.62 6.37
CA ARG A 33 0.88 9.91 6.42
C ARG A 33 1.48 10.19 7.78
N GLU A 34 0.74 9.86 8.83
CA GLU A 34 1.26 10.04 10.18
C GLU A 34 2.49 9.19 10.42
N ALA A 35 2.58 8.05 9.75
CA ALA A 35 3.72 7.15 9.90
C ALA A 35 4.85 7.48 8.93
N GLY A 36 4.67 8.47 8.06
CA GLY A 36 5.76 8.94 7.21
C GLY A 36 5.53 8.86 5.70
N ALA A 37 4.38 8.40 5.26
CA ALA A 37 4.10 8.36 3.83
C ALA A 37 3.65 9.73 3.33
N SER A 38 3.87 10.01 2.06
CA SER A 38 3.49 11.29 1.49
C SER A 38 2.06 11.30 0.98
N GLY A 39 1.48 10.15 0.74
CA GLY A 39 0.12 10.03 0.23
C GLY A 39 -0.02 8.74 -0.55
N GLY A 40 -1.16 8.55 -1.18
CA GLY A 40 -1.38 7.30 -1.90
C GLY A 40 -2.39 7.44 -3.01
N THR A 41 -2.47 6.40 -3.82
CA THR A 41 -3.46 6.28 -4.88
C THR A 41 -4.50 5.27 -4.42
N VAL A 42 -5.77 5.62 -4.55
CA VAL A 42 -6.87 4.76 -4.14
C VAL A 42 -7.56 4.22 -5.38
N ILE A 43 -7.76 2.92 -5.41
CA ILE A 43 -8.44 2.23 -6.51
C ILE A 43 -9.62 1.51 -5.92
N ASN A 44 -10.80 1.74 -6.48
CA ASN A 44 -11.97 0.98 -6.07
C ASN A 44 -11.94 -0.37 -6.75
N ALA A 45 -12.22 -1.42 -5.99
CA ALA A 45 -12.09 -2.78 -6.49
C ALA A 45 -13.19 -3.64 -5.92
N ARG A 46 -13.32 -4.83 -6.49
CA ARG A 46 -14.26 -5.81 -5.99
C ARG A 46 -13.55 -7.15 -5.97
N ALA A 47 -13.56 -7.79 -4.82
CA ALA A 47 -12.98 -9.12 -4.70
C ALA A 47 -13.98 -10.13 -5.23
N GLN A 48 -13.51 -11.11 -5.98
CA GLN A 48 -14.33 -12.20 -6.48
C GLN A 48 -13.57 -13.49 -6.37
N ALA A 49 -14.32 -14.57 -6.14
CA ALA A 49 -13.72 -15.89 -6.08
C ALA A 49 -14.75 -16.89 -6.55
N HIS A 50 -14.31 -18.13 -6.76
CA HIS A 50 -15.21 -19.19 -7.09
C HIS A 50 -16.15 -19.48 -5.95
N GLU A 51 -17.32 -20.02 -6.28
CA GLU A 51 -18.24 -20.45 -5.28
C GLU A 51 -17.54 -21.41 -4.35
N GLY A 52 -17.78 -21.27 -3.05
CA GLY A 52 -17.12 -22.10 -2.07
C GLY A 52 -15.86 -21.50 -1.48
N VAL A 53 -15.32 -20.46 -2.12
CA VAL A 53 -14.18 -19.75 -1.57
C VAL A 53 -14.72 -18.56 -0.80
N VAL A 54 -14.58 -18.57 0.51
CA VAL A 54 -15.19 -17.56 1.34
C VAL A 54 -14.28 -16.35 1.50
N ASN A 55 -12.99 -16.59 1.61
CA ASN A 55 -12.04 -15.53 1.90
C ASN A 55 -10.85 -15.59 0.98
N PHE A 56 -10.25 -14.42 0.74
CA PHE A 56 -9.00 -14.31 0.03
C PHE A 56 -8.10 -13.52 0.95
N PHE A 57 -7.04 -14.13 1.45
CA PHE A 57 -6.15 -13.52 2.45
C PHE A 57 -6.92 -13.03 3.66
N GLY A 58 -7.97 -13.77 4.07
CA GLY A 58 -8.77 -13.36 5.20
C GLY A 58 -9.76 -12.25 4.90
N ILE A 59 -9.86 -11.84 3.64
CA ILE A 59 -10.76 -10.78 3.22
C ILE A 59 -11.95 -11.43 2.54
N SER A 60 -13.15 -10.99 2.94
CA SER A 60 -14.38 -11.51 2.33
C SER A 60 -14.39 -11.19 0.84
N VAL A 61 -14.66 -12.21 0.02
CA VAL A 61 -14.70 -12.01 -1.42
C VAL A 61 -16.11 -11.65 -1.82
N LYS A 62 -16.44 -10.98 -2.76
CA LYS A 62 -17.75 -10.50 -3.18
C LYS A 62 -18.12 -9.17 -2.56
N GLU A 63 -17.20 -8.54 -1.86
CA GLU A 63 -17.44 -7.23 -1.30
C GLU A 63 -16.62 -6.20 -2.02
N GLU A 64 -17.08 -4.97 -1.97
CA GLU A 64 -16.29 -3.88 -2.52
C GLU A 64 -15.13 -3.57 -1.61
N LYS A 65 -14.00 -3.33 -2.21
CA LYS A 65 -12.75 -3.06 -1.52
C LYS A 65 -12.13 -1.80 -2.06
N ASP A 66 -11.30 -1.18 -1.24
CA ASP A 66 -10.42 -0.12 -1.73
C ASP A 66 -9.00 -0.65 -1.67
N ILE A 67 -8.26 -0.41 -2.72
CA ILE A 67 -6.85 -0.74 -2.79
C ILE A 67 -6.08 0.56 -2.74
N ILE A 68 -5.15 0.66 -1.82
CA ILE A 68 -4.34 1.86 -1.67
C ILE A 68 -2.90 1.51 -2.02
N LEU A 69 -2.32 2.27 -2.92
CA LEU A 69 -0.94 2.10 -3.34
C LEU A 69 -0.12 3.24 -2.77
N LEU A 70 0.95 2.90 -2.07
CA LEU A 70 1.83 3.89 -1.44
C LEU A 70 3.26 3.60 -1.89
N LEU A 71 3.88 4.58 -2.53
CA LEU A 71 5.29 4.46 -2.86
C LEU A 71 6.06 5.12 -1.72
N VAL A 72 6.83 4.34 -0.99
CA VAL A 72 7.43 4.81 0.24
C VAL A 72 8.93 4.57 0.23
N ASN A 73 9.64 5.38 0.99
CA ASN A 73 11.05 5.16 1.23
C ASN A 73 11.22 3.86 1.99
N ARG A 74 12.17 3.03 1.56
CA ARG A 74 12.35 1.70 2.16
C ARG A 74 12.63 1.77 3.66
N GLU A 75 13.28 2.83 4.11
CA GLU A 75 13.56 2.96 5.54
C GLU A 75 12.30 3.18 6.36
N LYS A 76 11.24 3.69 5.74
CA LYS A 76 9.98 3.94 6.44
C LYS A 76 8.98 2.81 6.29
N LYS A 77 9.29 1.83 5.45
CA LYS A 77 8.32 0.80 5.09
C LYS A 77 7.78 0.05 6.29
N VAL A 78 8.65 -0.43 7.14
CA VAL A 78 8.22 -1.28 8.25
C VAL A 78 7.34 -0.50 9.22
N SER A 79 7.71 0.73 9.56
CA SER A 79 6.89 1.50 10.49
C SER A 79 5.55 1.87 9.87
N ILE A 80 5.49 2.14 8.57
CA ILE A 80 4.22 2.43 7.92
C ILE A 80 3.35 1.18 7.90
N MET A 81 3.88 0.03 7.49
CA MET A 81 3.11 -1.21 7.43
C MET A 81 2.60 -1.60 8.81
N LYS A 82 3.43 -1.40 9.84
CA LYS A 82 3.02 -1.74 11.19
C LYS A 82 1.88 -0.83 11.65
N ALA A 83 1.97 0.45 11.38
CA ALA A 83 0.91 1.39 11.74
C ALA A 83 -0.40 1.03 11.05
N LEU A 84 -0.33 0.71 9.76
CA LEU A 84 -1.53 0.36 9.00
C LEU A 84 -2.14 -0.94 9.50
N SER A 85 -1.31 -1.92 9.79
CA SER A 85 -1.77 -3.22 10.26
C SER A 85 -2.43 -3.10 11.63
N GLU A 86 -1.87 -2.29 12.51
CA GLU A 86 -2.42 -2.14 13.86
C GLU A 86 -3.75 -1.39 13.85
N ALA A 87 -3.88 -0.38 13.02
CA ALA A 87 -5.07 0.44 13.02
C ALA A 87 -6.17 -0.10 12.10
N HIS A 88 -5.80 -0.74 10.98
CA HIS A 88 -6.76 -1.08 9.94
C HIS A 88 -6.66 -2.52 9.48
N GLY A 89 -6.04 -3.39 10.26
CA GLY A 89 -5.80 -4.77 9.88
C GLY A 89 -7.03 -5.65 9.99
N LEU A 90 -6.81 -6.96 9.97
CA LEU A 90 -7.88 -7.94 9.87
C LEU A 90 -8.83 -7.94 11.06
N ASN A 91 -8.37 -7.43 12.21
CA ASN A 91 -9.23 -7.38 13.40
C ASN A 91 -9.94 -6.04 13.56
N SER A 92 -9.84 -5.16 12.59
CA SER A 92 -10.51 -3.87 12.62
C SER A 92 -11.71 -3.87 11.69
N LYS A 93 -12.51 -2.80 11.74
CA LYS A 93 -13.65 -2.66 10.84
C LYS A 93 -13.21 -2.56 9.39
N ALA A 94 -12.02 -2.04 9.14
CA ALA A 94 -11.50 -1.98 7.78
C ALA A 94 -11.12 -3.35 7.24
N ASN A 95 -10.86 -4.31 8.11
CA ASN A 95 -10.56 -5.68 7.74
C ASN A 95 -9.48 -5.72 6.68
N GLY A 96 -8.38 -5.05 6.94
CA GLY A 96 -7.38 -4.80 5.92
C GLY A 96 -6.21 -5.75 5.95
N ILE A 97 -5.59 -5.86 4.80
CA ILE A 97 -4.33 -6.58 4.68
C ILE A 97 -3.34 -5.65 3.98
N VAL A 98 -2.09 -5.72 4.39
CA VAL A 98 -1.04 -4.84 3.88
C VAL A 98 0.14 -5.71 3.47
N PHE A 99 0.66 -5.46 2.29
CA PHE A 99 1.87 -6.16 1.85
C PHE A 99 2.69 -5.21 0.99
N SER A 100 3.93 -5.59 0.72
CA SER A 100 4.82 -4.72 -0.03
C SER A 100 5.51 -5.49 -1.14
N LEU A 101 5.93 -4.71 -2.14
CA LEU A 101 6.67 -5.24 -3.28
C LEU A 101 7.88 -4.34 -3.49
N PRO A 102 9.01 -4.91 -3.86
CA PRO A 102 10.15 -4.06 -4.19
C PRO A 102 9.90 -3.35 -5.52
N VAL A 103 10.35 -2.12 -5.62
CA VAL A 103 10.27 -1.37 -6.87
C VAL A 103 11.66 -1.32 -7.45
N ASP A 104 11.83 -1.85 -8.66
CA ASP A 104 13.14 -1.94 -9.27
C ASP A 104 13.31 -0.99 -10.45
N GLY A 105 12.32 -0.15 -10.74
CA GLY A 105 12.46 0.84 -11.79
C GLY A 105 11.29 1.79 -11.81
N VAL A 106 11.56 3.07 -12.03
CA VAL A 106 10.55 4.12 -12.12
C VAL A 106 11.01 5.09 -13.20
N MET A 107 10.07 5.58 -13.97
CA MET A 107 10.35 6.59 -14.98
C MET A 107 9.38 7.75 -14.82
N GLY A 108 9.86 8.94 -15.16
CA GLY A 108 8.98 10.11 -15.16
C GLY A 108 8.87 10.80 -13.82
N MET A 109 9.61 10.37 -12.81
CA MET A 109 9.55 10.95 -11.48
C MET A 109 10.85 11.66 -11.15
N ASN A 110 10.75 12.60 -10.21
CA ASN A 110 11.89 13.28 -9.64
C ASN A 110 12.20 12.60 -8.31
N PHE A 111 13.22 11.77 -8.29
CA PHE A 111 13.56 11.01 -7.10
C PHE A 111 14.00 11.86 -5.93
N ASP A 112 14.71 12.94 -6.20
CA ASP A 112 15.16 13.80 -5.12
C ASP A 112 13.98 14.40 -4.39
N LYS A 113 13.00 14.85 -5.14
CA LYS A 113 11.79 15.42 -4.53
C LYS A 113 10.99 14.36 -3.81
N LEU A 114 10.91 13.17 -4.37
CA LEU A 114 10.20 12.08 -3.73
C LEU A 114 10.85 11.72 -2.41
N ASP A 115 12.17 11.67 -2.38
CA ASP A 115 12.88 11.34 -1.15
C ASP A 115 12.65 12.39 -0.07
N GLU A 116 12.53 13.64 -0.46
CA GLU A 116 12.28 14.70 0.52
C GLU A 116 10.88 14.57 1.13
N ASN A 117 9.93 14.10 0.37
CA ASN A 117 8.55 14.06 0.81
C ASN A 117 8.08 12.68 1.23
N GLY A 118 8.77 11.69 0.83
CA GLY A 118 8.32 10.35 1.09
C GLY A 118 9.15 9.57 2.03
#